data_235cb8352575e93466b9f1c3079ad918
#
_entry.id   235cb8352575e93466b9f1c3079ad918
#
_cell.length_a   1.000
_cell.length_b   1.000
_cell.length_c   1.000
_cell.angle_alpha   90.00
_cell.angle_beta   90.00
_cell.angle_gamma   90.00
#
_symmetry.space_group_name_H-M   'P 1'
#
loop_
_entity.id
_entity.type
_entity.pdbx_description
1 polymer ?
#
loop_
_entity_poly.entity_id
_entity_poly.type
_entity_poly.pdbx_seq_one_letter_code
_entity_poly.pdbx_strand_id
1 'polypeptide(L)'
;MQRLKERSGLTYRELEERAARRGDVLARSTLADVLNRKSLPRPEVLAAFVRACGEGARVDVWLAVRDRLAAARTAAAPAPARTVTAPAPARDAETDLPIHTESAALTRSRRHRGPTVASATFAVPLLALAAWWVLSGDSAKSGTATSPDDGWVTIRPARTPDLCLTDGRDRKGAYDSAVAVQLPCAQAPVPRTYLEPMGEGLYRIQWHHPQMGKGCLTVMGEDQIKGMLEPRRNCAQGTLFRVEPAAGAFLLHPVTSGRCIGIVDDDTTVGAEAIEERCTGAGDQRFLVRAEATE
;
A
#
# COMPACT_ATOMS: atom_id res chain seq x y z
N MET A 1 7.45 -24.35 10.48
CA MET A 1 8.06 -23.88 11.72
C MET A 1 7.01 -23.40 12.72
N GLN A 2 6.06 -22.53 12.38
CA GLN A 2 5.03 -22.02 13.32
C GLN A 2 4.28 -23.16 14.02
N ARG A 3 3.73 -24.13 13.26
CA ARG A 3 3.06 -25.32 13.83
C ARG A 3 3.95 -26.13 14.79
N LEU A 4 5.26 -26.19 14.55
CA LEU A 4 6.18 -26.86 15.45
C LEU A 4 6.37 -26.08 16.77
N LYS A 5 6.48 -24.75 16.65
CA LYS A 5 6.52 -23.85 17.82
C LYS A 5 5.25 -23.97 18.66
N GLU A 6 4.07 -23.95 18.02
CA GLU A 6 2.77 -24.10 18.70
C GLU A 6 2.66 -25.44 19.42
N ARG A 7 3.02 -26.56 18.76
CA ARG A 7 3.03 -27.89 19.38
C ARG A 7 4.02 -28.01 20.55
N SER A 8 5.13 -27.29 20.49
CA SER A 8 6.11 -27.30 21.58
C SER A 8 5.60 -26.60 22.85
N GLY A 9 4.59 -25.72 22.72
CA GLY A 9 4.06 -24.89 23.82
C GLY A 9 5.04 -23.87 24.39
N LEU A 10 6.24 -23.75 23.80
CA LEU A 10 7.33 -22.94 24.36
C LEU A 10 7.24 -21.48 23.88
N THR A 11 7.59 -20.58 24.78
CA THR A 11 7.81 -19.16 24.45
C THR A 11 9.15 -18.98 23.71
N TYR A 12 9.35 -17.84 23.06
CA TYR A 12 10.63 -17.52 22.40
C TYR A 12 11.81 -17.51 23.40
N ARG A 13 11.58 -17.09 24.63
CA ARG A 13 12.58 -17.09 25.69
C ARG A 13 12.99 -18.51 26.06
N GLU A 14 12.03 -19.41 26.25
CA GLU A 14 12.29 -20.80 26.58
C GLU A 14 13.01 -21.54 25.44
N LEU A 15 12.70 -21.22 24.18
CA LEU A 15 13.42 -21.76 23.02
C LEU A 15 14.89 -21.30 23.00
N GLU A 16 15.14 -20.01 23.25
CA GLU A 16 16.51 -19.46 23.38
C GLU A 16 17.27 -20.13 24.50
N GLU A 17 16.68 -20.26 25.69
CA GLU A 17 17.31 -20.92 26.84
C GLU A 17 17.56 -22.41 26.59
N ARG A 18 16.67 -23.12 25.91
CA ARG A 18 16.85 -24.52 25.53
C ARG A 18 17.96 -24.71 24.49
N ALA A 19 18.03 -23.83 23.50
CA ALA A 19 19.11 -23.83 22.53
C ALA A 19 20.45 -23.57 23.21
N ALA A 20 20.55 -22.55 24.06
CA ALA A 20 21.77 -22.21 24.81
C ALA A 20 22.27 -23.35 25.66
N ARG A 21 21.37 -24.09 26.34
CA ARG A 21 21.78 -25.30 27.14
C ARG A 21 22.39 -26.42 26.29
N ARG A 22 22.18 -26.41 24.98
CA ARG A 22 22.74 -27.38 24.01
C ARG A 22 23.93 -26.83 23.23
N GLY A 23 24.37 -25.61 23.54
CA GLY A 23 25.43 -24.93 22.81
C GLY A 23 25.00 -24.35 21.45
N ASP A 24 23.68 -24.34 21.16
CA ASP A 24 23.15 -23.74 19.94
C ASP A 24 22.89 -22.24 20.16
N VAL A 25 23.14 -21.43 19.11
CA VAL A 25 22.84 -19.99 19.12
C VAL A 25 21.45 -19.75 18.46
N LEU A 26 20.49 -19.28 19.24
CA LEU A 26 19.14 -19.04 18.77
C LEU A 26 18.55 -17.81 19.48
N ALA A 27 18.86 -16.62 18.99
CA ALA A 27 18.37 -15.38 19.56
C ALA A 27 16.85 -15.20 19.35
N ARG A 28 16.15 -14.62 20.32
CA ARG A 28 14.70 -14.34 20.26
C ARG A 28 14.31 -13.48 19.07
N SER A 29 15.10 -12.46 18.74
CA SER A 29 14.89 -11.61 17.57
C SER A 29 14.97 -12.43 16.27
N THR A 30 15.98 -13.29 16.13
CA THR A 30 16.13 -14.18 14.97
C THR A 30 14.96 -15.15 14.86
N LEU A 31 14.47 -15.70 15.99
CA LEU A 31 13.29 -16.57 16.00
C LEU A 31 12.01 -15.83 15.55
N ALA A 32 11.79 -14.65 16.11
CA ALA A 32 10.66 -13.82 15.72
C ALA A 32 10.70 -13.50 14.22
N ASP A 33 11.85 -13.12 13.71
CA ASP A 33 12.09 -12.84 12.31
C ASP A 33 11.81 -14.04 11.40
N VAL A 34 12.41 -15.18 11.70
CA VAL A 34 12.28 -16.39 10.88
C VAL A 34 10.85 -16.93 10.88
N LEU A 35 10.14 -16.83 12.01
CA LEU A 35 8.76 -17.30 12.11
C LEU A 35 7.75 -16.34 11.46
N ASN A 36 8.06 -15.05 11.40
CA ASN A 36 7.20 -14.02 10.81
C ASN A 36 7.49 -13.78 9.32
N ARG A 37 8.70 -14.11 8.84
CA ARG A 37 9.09 -13.90 7.43
C ARG A 37 8.77 -15.13 6.57
N LYS A 38 8.39 -14.89 5.32
CA LYS A 38 8.29 -15.92 4.28
C LYS A 38 9.66 -16.33 3.70
N SER A 39 10.76 -15.87 4.27
CA SER A 39 12.13 -16.21 3.86
C SER A 39 12.57 -17.54 4.44
N LEU A 40 13.39 -18.28 3.69
CA LEU A 40 13.97 -19.52 4.21
C LEU A 40 15.00 -19.20 5.31
N PRO A 41 14.90 -19.86 6.47
CA PRO A 41 15.88 -19.69 7.53
C PRO A 41 17.26 -20.22 7.11
N ARG A 42 18.30 -19.70 7.74
CA ARG A 42 19.64 -20.31 7.62
C ARG A 42 19.62 -21.73 8.19
N PRO A 43 20.39 -22.68 7.62
CA PRO A 43 20.39 -24.08 8.07
C PRO A 43 20.63 -24.22 9.57
N GLU A 44 21.58 -23.45 10.12
CA GLU A 44 21.96 -23.50 11.52
C GLU A 44 20.81 -23.06 12.44
N VAL A 45 20.11 -21.99 12.06
CA VAL A 45 18.96 -21.45 12.79
C VAL A 45 17.81 -22.45 12.79
N LEU A 46 17.55 -23.09 11.63
CA LEU A 46 16.53 -24.12 11.50
C LEU A 46 16.84 -25.33 12.37
N ALA A 47 18.09 -25.82 12.33
CA ALA A 47 18.55 -26.95 13.13
C ALA A 47 18.42 -26.67 14.63
N ALA A 48 18.92 -25.51 15.09
CA ALA A 48 18.83 -25.09 16.48
C ALA A 48 17.36 -24.99 16.96
N PHE A 49 16.50 -24.42 16.14
CA PHE A 49 15.07 -24.31 16.43
C PHE A 49 14.38 -25.68 16.56
N VAL A 50 14.61 -26.59 15.61
CA VAL A 50 13.99 -27.93 15.62
C VAL A 50 14.48 -28.72 16.86
N ARG A 51 15.78 -28.63 17.21
CA ARG A 51 16.30 -29.22 18.43
C ARG A 51 15.70 -28.60 19.69
N ALA A 52 15.55 -27.30 19.74
CA ALA A 52 14.95 -26.61 20.89
C ALA A 52 13.49 -27.00 21.10
N CYS A 53 12.74 -27.22 20.01
CA CYS A 53 11.36 -27.73 20.06
C CYS A 53 11.23 -29.20 20.49
N GLY A 54 12.35 -29.94 20.66
CA GLY A 54 12.34 -31.35 21.09
C GLY A 54 12.33 -32.36 19.94
N GLU A 55 12.37 -31.93 18.69
CA GLU A 55 12.38 -32.80 17.50
C GLU A 55 13.80 -33.00 16.90
N GLY A 56 14.84 -33.10 17.77
CA GLY A 56 16.24 -33.21 17.33
C GLY A 56 16.51 -34.35 16.34
N ALA A 57 15.83 -35.50 16.49
CA ALA A 57 15.95 -36.64 15.57
C ALA A 57 15.44 -36.36 14.15
N ARG A 58 14.68 -35.25 13.92
CA ARG A 58 14.11 -34.90 12.61
C ARG A 58 14.79 -33.71 11.95
N VAL A 59 15.93 -33.25 12.49
CA VAL A 59 16.67 -32.10 11.96
C VAL A 59 17.00 -32.29 10.48
N ASP A 60 17.53 -33.47 10.11
CA ASP A 60 17.92 -33.75 8.73
C ASP A 60 16.75 -33.69 7.74
N VAL A 61 15.57 -34.14 8.17
CA VAL A 61 14.34 -34.05 7.36
C VAL A 61 13.96 -32.59 7.11
N TRP A 62 14.05 -31.75 8.14
CA TRP A 62 13.77 -30.33 8.04
C TRP A 62 14.77 -29.60 7.15
N LEU A 63 16.06 -29.92 7.23
CA LEU A 63 17.11 -29.38 6.39
C LEU A 63 16.90 -29.77 4.92
N ALA A 64 16.61 -31.06 4.65
CA ALA A 64 16.35 -31.54 3.30
C ALA A 64 15.13 -30.84 2.65
N VAL A 65 14.07 -30.57 3.41
CA VAL A 65 12.93 -29.79 2.92
C VAL A 65 13.33 -28.34 2.63
N ARG A 66 14.08 -27.71 3.53
CA ARG A 66 14.61 -26.36 3.35
C ARG A 66 15.44 -26.23 2.07
N ASP A 67 16.34 -27.21 1.81
CA ASP A 67 17.23 -27.17 0.65
C ASP A 67 16.47 -27.38 -0.67
N ARG A 68 15.46 -28.24 -0.67
CA ARG A 68 14.53 -28.36 -1.84
C ARG A 68 13.81 -27.04 -2.14
N LEU A 69 13.34 -26.34 -1.09
CA LEU A 69 12.70 -25.04 -1.27
C LEU A 69 13.69 -23.96 -1.74
N ALA A 70 14.94 -24.01 -1.30
CA ALA A 70 15.99 -23.11 -1.78
C ALA A 70 16.29 -23.34 -3.26
N ALA A 71 16.46 -24.59 -3.68
CA ALA A 71 16.69 -24.97 -5.08
C ALA A 71 15.53 -24.53 -5.99
N ALA A 72 14.29 -24.76 -5.55
CA ALA A 72 13.10 -24.33 -6.32
C ALA A 72 13.04 -22.80 -6.50
N ARG A 73 13.44 -22.02 -5.50
CA ARG A 73 13.52 -20.55 -5.61
C ARG A 73 14.59 -20.08 -6.57
N THR A 74 15.75 -20.74 -6.56
CA THR A 74 16.85 -20.42 -7.49
C THR A 74 16.45 -20.75 -8.94
N ALA A 75 15.74 -21.87 -9.16
CA ALA A 75 15.23 -22.23 -10.47
C ALA A 75 14.12 -21.30 -11.00
N ALA A 76 13.34 -20.69 -10.10
CA ALA A 76 12.28 -19.73 -10.45
C ALA A 76 12.80 -18.28 -10.64
N ALA A 77 14.05 -18.00 -10.28
CA ALA A 77 14.65 -16.69 -10.51
C ALA A 77 14.94 -16.52 -12.02
N PRO A 78 14.51 -15.42 -12.69
CA PRO A 78 14.86 -15.16 -14.07
C PRO A 78 16.40 -15.12 -14.21
N ALA A 79 16.92 -15.84 -15.21
CA ALA A 79 18.37 -15.87 -15.48
C ALA A 79 18.87 -14.43 -15.70
N PRO A 80 20.02 -14.05 -15.11
CA PRO A 80 20.58 -12.73 -15.37
C PRO A 80 20.81 -12.57 -16.86
N ALA A 81 20.22 -11.53 -17.46
CA ALA A 81 20.44 -11.19 -18.86
C ALA A 81 21.96 -11.08 -19.08
N ARG A 82 22.51 -11.96 -19.92
CA ARG A 82 23.89 -11.85 -20.36
C ARG A 82 24.01 -10.55 -21.13
N THR A 83 24.72 -9.60 -20.54
CA THR A 83 25.14 -8.39 -21.23
C THR A 83 26.06 -8.83 -22.36
N VAL A 84 25.54 -8.84 -23.59
CA VAL A 84 26.35 -8.99 -24.77
C VAL A 84 27.04 -7.66 -24.95
N THR A 85 28.33 -7.61 -24.62
CA THR A 85 29.21 -6.49 -24.92
C THR A 85 29.34 -6.39 -26.43
N ALA A 86 28.67 -5.42 -27.03
CA ALA A 86 28.90 -5.04 -28.41
C ALA A 86 30.26 -4.30 -28.50
N PRO A 87 31.10 -4.59 -29.51
CA PRO A 87 32.38 -3.86 -29.69
C PRO A 87 32.09 -2.44 -30.14
N ALA A 88 32.85 -1.51 -29.56
CA ALA A 88 32.84 -0.10 -29.88
C ALA A 88 33.28 0.14 -31.35
N PRO A 89 32.58 1.00 -32.09
CA PRO A 89 33.14 1.53 -33.33
C PRO A 89 34.12 2.68 -33.03
N ALA A 90 35.22 2.64 -33.75
CA ALA A 90 36.31 3.61 -33.75
C ALA A 90 35.85 5.03 -34.12
N ARG A 91 36.47 6.00 -33.50
CA ARG A 91 36.39 7.42 -33.86
C ARG A 91 37.22 7.68 -35.12
N ASP A 92 36.62 8.35 -36.08
CA ASP A 92 37.39 9.18 -37.03
C ASP A 92 36.64 10.49 -37.27
N ALA A 93 37.36 11.53 -36.96
CA ALA A 93 37.52 12.87 -37.50
C ALA A 93 36.36 13.62 -38.18
N GLU A 94 35.99 14.75 -37.55
CA GLU A 94 36.10 16.15 -38.03
C GLU A 94 35.69 16.45 -39.49
N THR A 95 34.67 17.29 -39.68
CA THR A 95 34.65 18.42 -40.59
C THR A 95 33.38 19.27 -40.43
N ASP A 96 33.61 20.49 -39.96
CA ASP A 96 33.15 21.82 -40.36
C ASP A 96 31.66 22.11 -40.74
N LEU A 97 31.25 23.26 -40.17
CA LEU A 97 30.04 24.05 -40.35
C LEU A 97 29.86 24.60 -41.80
N PRO A 98 28.70 25.17 -42.20
CA PRO A 98 28.17 26.39 -41.62
C PRO A 98 26.62 26.56 -41.57
N ILE A 99 26.29 27.48 -40.72
CA ILE A 99 25.12 28.33 -40.49
C ILE A 99 24.32 28.70 -41.77
N HIS A 100 22.98 28.57 -41.71
CA HIS A 100 22.06 29.49 -42.39
C HIS A 100 20.83 29.79 -41.54
N THR A 101 20.76 31.05 -41.18
CA THR A 101 19.63 31.85 -40.70
C THR A 101 18.64 32.12 -41.82
N GLU A 102 17.34 32.12 -41.55
CA GLU A 102 16.32 33.07 -42.03
C GLU A 102 14.93 32.52 -41.61
N SER A 103 14.25 33.16 -40.80
CA SER A 103 13.45 34.40 -40.80
C SER A 103 12.11 34.30 -41.53
N ALA A 104 11.07 34.48 -40.71
CA ALA A 104 9.81 35.15 -40.94
C ALA A 104 8.78 34.60 -41.95
N ALA A 105 7.56 34.40 -41.48
CA ALA A 105 6.44 35.31 -41.88
C ALA A 105 5.12 34.95 -41.17
N LEU A 106 4.60 35.98 -40.57
CA LEU A 106 3.20 36.17 -40.14
C LEU A 106 2.23 36.09 -41.31
N THR A 107 1.09 35.43 -41.12
CA THR A 107 -0.12 35.89 -41.80
C THR A 107 -1.37 35.70 -40.92
N ARG A 108 -1.99 36.79 -40.81
CA ARG A 108 -3.14 37.31 -40.11
C ARG A 108 -4.43 37.01 -40.91
N SER A 109 -5.58 36.92 -40.16
CA SER A 109 -6.91 37.34 -40.64
C SER A 109 -7.79 36.27 -41.29
N ARG A 110 -8.98 35.97 -40.76
CA ARG A 110 -10.19 36.81 -41.00
C ARG A 110 -11.39 36.36 -40.17
N ARG A 111 -12.00 37.35 -39.55
CA ARG A 111 -13.36 37.31 -39.01
C ARG A 111 -14.36 37.15 -40.14
N HIS A 112 -15.41 36.37 -39.93
CA HIS A 112 -16.73 36.63 -40.57
C HIS A 112 -17.83 36.61 -39.52
N ARG A 113 -18.55 37.74 -39.52
CA ARG A 113 -19.80 38.00 -38.81
C ARG A 113 -20.98 37.58 -39.67
N GLY A 114 -22.00 36.97 -39.02
CA GLY A 114 -23.42 37.10 -39.07
C GLY A 114 -24.18 36.66 -40.36
N PRO A 115 -25.50 36.54 -40.36
CA PRO A 115 -26.47 37.14 -39.44
C PRO A 115 -27.61 36.18 -38.97
N THR A 116 -28.39 36.70 -38.03
CA THR A 116 -29.69 36.32 -37.49
C THR A 116 -30.81 36.14 -38.53
N VAL A 117 -31.74 35.18 -38.29
CA VAL A 117 -33.20 35.26 -38.52
C VAL A 117 -33.88 34.17 -37.71
N ALA A 118 -34.62 34.42 -36.70
CA ALA A 118 -36.02 34.62 -36.42
C ALA A 118 -36.95 33.40 -36.58
N SER A 119 -37.56 33.06 -35.42
CA SER A 119 -38.93 32.65 -35.15
C SER A 119 -39.54 31.42 -35.83
N ALA A 120 -39.99 30.45 -35.01
CA ALA A 120 -41.42 30.11 -34.94
C ALA A 120 -41.70 29.11 -33.81
N THR A 121 -42.59 29.49 -32.97
CA THR A 121 -43.39 28.80 -31.96
C THR A 121 -43.92 27.44 -32.38
N PHE A 122 -43.67 26.42 -31.51
CA PHE A 122 -44.62 25.33 -31.28
C PHE A 122 -44.57 24.98 -29.77
N ALA A 123 -45.61 25.40 -29.10
CA ALA A 123 -45.89 25.02 -27.72
C ALA A 123 -46.87 23.83 -27.70
N VAL A 124 -46.59 22.93 -26.71
CA VAL A 124 -47.54 21.94 -26.11
C VAL A 124 -47.84 20.69 -26.99
N PRO A 125 -47.72 19.42 -26.44
CA PRO A 125 -47.78 18.99 -25.04
C PRO A 125 -46.67 18.00 -24.62
N LEU A 126 -45.89 18.30 -23.65
CA LEU A 126 -44.93 17.35 -22.98
C LEU A 126 -45.09 17.36 -21.45
N LEU A 127 -46.36 17.44 -20.97
CA LEU A 127 -46.62 17.36 -19.52
C LEU A 127 -47.09 15.98 -19.02
N ALA A 128 -47.07 14.93 -19.83
CA ALA A 128 -47.53 13.60 -19.42
C ALA A 128 -46.44 12.55 -19.27
N LEU A 129 -45.18 12.84 -19.58
CA LEU A 129 -44.07 11.88 -19.44
C LEU A 129 -43.09 12.22 -18.29
N ALA A 130 -43.29 13.33 -17.60
CA ALA A 130 -42.42 13.70 -16.46
C ALA A 130 -42.83 13.06 -15.11
N ALA A 131 -44.03 12.46 -15.04
CA ALA A 131 -44.50 11.87 -13.77
C ALA A 131 -44.08 10.41 -13.52
N TRP A 132 -43.50 9.71 -14.51
CA TRP A 132 -43.11 8.32 -14.32
C TRP A 132 -41.62 8.12 -13.93
N TRP A 133 -40.83 9.16 -14.10
CA TRP A 133 -39.41 9.12 -13.66
C TRP A 133 -39.20 9.43 -12.18
N VAL A 134 -40.24 9.89 -11.47
CA VAL A 134 -40.17 10.22 -10.04
C VAL A 134 -40.48 9.02 -9.13
N LEU A 135 -41.06 7.93 -9.67
CA LEU A 135 -41.41 6.74 -8.86
C LEU A 135 -40.49 5.52 -9.09
N SER A 136 -39.48 5.64 -9.94
CA SER A 136 -38.45 4.58 -10.12
C SER A 136 -37.06 5.09 -9.76
N GLY A 137 -36.98 5.99 -8.80
CA GLY A 137 -35.73 6.45 -8.23
C GLY A 137 -35.21 5.42 -7.25
N ASP A 138 -34.43 4.46 -7.74
CA ASP A 138 -33.33 3.97 -6.94
C ASP A 138 -32.53 5.20 -6.52
N SER A 139 -32.74 5.61 -5.29
CA SER A 139 -31.97 6.67 -4.65
C SER A 139 -30.53 6.18 -4.47
N ALA A 140 -29.75 6.22 -5.56
CA ALA A 140 -28.33 6.41 -5.40
C ALA A 140 -28.19 7.75 -4.66
N LYS A 141 -28.06 7.67 -3.34
CA LYS A 141 -27.70 8.78 -2.48
C LYS A 141 -26.33 9.28 -2.94
N SER A 142 -26.28 10.16 -3.93
CA SER A 142 -25.17 11.09 -4.11
C SER A 142 -25.27 12.16 -3.03
N GLY A 143 -25.32 11.72 -1.78
CA GLY A 143 -25.06 12.57 -0.64
C GLY A 143 -23.55 12.81 -0.65
N THR A 144 -23.13 14.06 -0.74
CA THR A 144 -21.78 14.46 -0.35
C THR A 144 -21.56 13.89 1.04
N ALA A 145 -20.76 12.82 1.15
CA ALA A 145 -20.50 12.17 2.42
C ALA A 145 -19.81 13.20 3.33
N THR A 146 -20.54 13.66 4.33
CA THR A 146 -20.04 14.67 5.28
C THR A 146 -19.12 14.03 6.32
N SER A 147 -19.24 12.72 6.51
CA SER A 147 -18.41 11.92 7.42
C SER A 147 -18.06 10.59 6.74
N PRO A 148 -16.88 10.01 7.02
CA PRO A 148 -16.55 8.68 6.54
C PRO A 148 -17.43 7.63 7.21
N ASP A 149 -17.56 6.47 6.57
CA ASP A 149 -18.01 5.27 7.26
C ASP A 149 -17.03 4.95 8.39
N ASP A 150 -17.51 4.53 9.55
CA ASP A 150 -16.70 4.09 10.67
C ASP A 150 -16.90 2.59 10.98
N GLY A 151 -16.14 2.06 11.92
CA GLY A 151 -16.13 0.64 12.19
C GLY A 151 -15.23 -0.13 11.21
N TRP A 152 -15.71 -1.28 10.71
CA TRP A 152 -14.98 -2.08 9.74
C TRP A 152 -15.10 -1.46 8.34
N VAL A 153 -13.96 -1.04 7.79
CA VAL A 153 -13.91 -0.30 6.53
C VAL A 153 -12.80 -0.82 5.62
N THR A 154 -12.91 -0.47 4.35
CA THR A 154 -11.78 -0.43 3.43
C THR A 154 -11.38 1.02 3.18
N ILE A 155 -10.08 1.31 3.16
CA ILE A 155 -9.51 2.59 2.76
C ILE A 155 -8.80 2.37 1.43
N ARG A 156 -9.18 3.11 0.40
CA ARG A 156 -8.69 2.93 -0.97
C ARG A 156 -8.23 4.26 -1.55
N PRO A 157 -7.06 4.36 -2.18
CA PRO A 157 -6.73 5.58 -2.92
C PRO A 157 -7.78 5.85 -4.01
N ALA A 158 -8.27 7.07 -4.10
CA ALA A 158 -9.35 7.41 -5.04
C ALA A 158 -8.93 7.24 -6.52
N ARG A 159 -7.63 7.33 -6.81
CA ARG A 159 -7.08 7.09 -8.16
C ARG A 159 -6.96 5.61 -8.53
N THR A 160 -6.87 4.75 -7.54
CA THR A 160 -6.72 3.30 -7.70
C THR A 160 -7.76 2.58 -6.84
N PRO A 161 -9.06 2.69 -7.12
CA PRO A 161 -10.14 2.23 -6.26
C PRO A 161 -10.18 0.71 -6.08
N ASP A 162 -9.49 -0.05 -6.94
CA ASP A 162 -9.34 -1.50 -6.82
C ASP A 162 -8.21 -1.89 -5.86
N LEU A 163 -7.38 -0.92 -5.43
CA LEU A 163 -6.33 -1.13 -4.45
C LEU A 163 -6.82 -0.67 -3.07
N CYS A 164 -6.45 -1.45 -2.05
CA CYS A 164 -6.69 -1.15 -0.65
C CYS A 164 -5.41 -0.71 0.04
N LEU A 165 -5.52 0.24 0.96
CA LEU A 165 -4.45 0.56 1.89
C LEU A 165 -4.31 -0.58 2.89
N THR A 166 -3.19 -1.25 2.90
CA THR A 166 -2.92 -2.46 3.68
C THR A 166 -1.45 -2.56 4.06
N ASP A 167 -1.06 -3.62 4.77
CA ASP A 167 0.33 -3.85 5.13
C ASP A 167 1.15 -4.36 3.94
N GLY A 168 2.35 -3.84 3.82
CA GLY A 168 3.33 -4.25 2.84
C GLY A 168 4.75 -3.98 3.30
N ARG A 169 5.66 -3.81 2.36
CA ARG A 169 7.07 -3.55 2.64
C ARG A 169 7.51 -2.27 1.94
N ASP A 170 8.42 -1.57 2.58
CA ASP A 170 9.17 -0.51 1.91
C ASP A 170 9.84 -1.06 0.64
N ARG A 171 9.51 -0.47 -0.52
CA ARG A 171 10.03 -0.92 -1.82
C ARG A 171 11.54 -0.73 -1.97
N LYS A 172 12.13 0.20 -1.22
CA LYS A 172 13.57 0.42 -1.19
C LYS A 172 14.29 -0.65 -0.37
N GLY A 173 13.55 -1.47 0.38
CA GLY A 173 14.10 -2.54 1.21
C GLY A 173 14.94 -2.03 2.37
N ALA A 174 14.83 -0.76 2.70
CA ALA A 174 15.57 -0.13 3.79
C ALA A 174 14.96 -0.46 5.17
N TYR A 175 13.69 -0.90 5.19
CA TYR A 175 12.95 -1.18 6.40
C TYR A 175 12.26 -2.55 6.37
N ASP A 176 12.50 -3.31 7.43
CA ASP A 176 12.06 -4.72 7.52
C ASP A 176 10.65 -4.93 8.08
N SER A 177 10.07 -3.93 8.76
CA SER A 177 8.72 -4.04 9.31
C SER A 177 7.64 -3.68 8.27
N ALA A 178 6.39 -3.92 8.62
CA ALA A 178 5.27 -3.56 7.75
C ALA A 178 5.09 -2.04 7.70
N VAL A 179 4.84 -1.53 6.51
CA VAL A 179 4.39 -0.14 6.27
C VAL A 179 3.10 -0.16 5.46
N ALA A 180 2.38 0.95 5.48
CA ALA A 180 1.16 1.08 4.70
C ALA A 180 1.48 1.22 3.21
N VAL A 181 0.92 0.34 2.40
CA VAL A 181 1.05 0.33 0.94
C VAL A 181 -0.31 0.10 0.28
N GLN A 182 -0.43 0.38 -1.02
CA GLN A 182 -1.61 -0.01 -1.79
C GLN A 182 -1.41 -1.37 -2.46
N LEU A 183 -2.31 -2.33 -2.19
CA LEU A 183 -2.35 -3.65 -2.84
C LEU A 183 -3.76 -3.96 -3.37
N PRO A 184 -3.91 -4.84 -4.38
CA PRO A 184 -5.24 -5.27 -4.81
C PRO A 184 -6.09 -5.75 -3.63
N CYS A 185 -7.29 -5.20 -3.44
CA CYS A 185 -8.15 -5.51 -2.30
C CYS A 185 -8.43 -7.01 -2.19
N ALA A 186 -8.62 -7.70 -3.32
CA ALA A 186 -8.83 -9.15 -3.36
C ALA A 186 -7.62 -9.96 -2.86
N GLN A 187 -6.42 -9.39 -2.87
CA GLN A 187 -5.18 -10.03 -2.40
C GLN A 187 -4.79 -9.60 -0.98
N ALA A 188 -5.53 -8.67 -0.40
CA ALA A 188 -5.28 -8.09 0.91
C ALA A 188 -6.47 -8.29 1.88
N PRO A 189 -6.95 -9.55 2.10
CA PRO A 189 -8.04 -9.81 3.02
C PRO A 189 -7.66 -9.55 4.48
N VAL A 190 -6.38 -9.42 4.77
CA VAL A 190 -5.82 -9.08 6.08
C VAL A 190 -4.59 -8.19 5.90
N PRO A 191 -4.33 -7.26 6.84
CA PRO A 191 -5.13 -6.94 8.01
C PRO A 191 -6.48 -6.29 7.65
N ARG A 192 -7.52 -6.57 8.43
CA ARG A 192 -8.78 -5.82 8.34
C ARG A 192 -8.59 -4.44 8.96
N THR A 193 -9.18 -3.45 8.35
CA THR A 193 -9.09 -2.07 8.84
C THR A 193 -10.33 -1.70 9.65
N TYR A 194 -10.11 -1.15 10.83
CA TYR A 194 -11.14 -0.59 11.69
C TYR A 194 -10.90 0.90 11.87
N LEU A 195 -11.85 1.73 11.49
CA LEU A 195 -11.82 3.18 11.69
C LEU A 195 -12.53 3.50 13.00
N GLU A 196 -11.74 3.76 14.05
CA GLU A 196 -12.22 4.02 15.41
C GLU A 196 -12.50 5.51 15.57
N PRO A 197 -13.76 5.93 15.81
CA PRO A 197 -14.07 7.32 16.11
C PRO A 197 -13.55 7.70 17.51
N MET A 198 -12.79 8.80 17.58
CA MET A 198 -12.20 9.31 18.82
C MET A 198 -12.88 10.57 19.33
N GLY A 199 -13.99 10.98 18.70
CA GLY A 199 -14.68 12.23 18.99
C GLY A 199 -14.11 13.42 18.21
N GLU A 200 -14.87 14.51 18.10
CA GLU A 200 -14.47 15.77 17.46
C GLU A 200 -14.00 15.64 15.99
N GLY A 201 -14.50 14.62 15.27
CA GLY A 201 -14.09 14.35 13.90
C GLY A 201 -12.69 13.73 13.77
N LEU A 202 -12.18 13.22 14.88
CA LEU A 202 -10.90 12.51 14.92
C LEU A 202 -11.12 11.00 14.87
N TYR A 203 -10.20 10.34 14.22
CA TYR A 203 -10.23 8.90 14.04
C TYR A 203 -8.86 8.28 14.30
N ARG A 204 -8.88 7.02 14.74
CA ARG A 204 -7.72 6.16 14.79
C ARG A 204 -7.90 5.03 13.78
N ILE A 205 -6.90 4.81 12.93
CA ILE A 205 -6.91 3.72 11.96
C ILE A 205 -6.24 2.51 12.60
N GLN A 206 -6.99 1.45 12.81
CA GLN A 206 -6.49 0.20 13.38
C GLN A 206 -6.43 -0.87 12.30
N TRP A 207 -5.38 -1.66 12.32
CA TRP A 207 -5.25 -2.88 11.55
C TRP A 207 -5.32 -4.11 12.44
N HIS A 208 -6.22 -5.00 12.11
CA HIS A 208 -6.45 -6.23 12.83
C HIS A 208 -5.96 -7.41 11.99
N HIS A 209 -4.80 -7.94 12.35
CA HIS A 209 -4.21 -9.09 11.69
C HIS A 209 -4.44 -10.35 12.54
N PRO A 210 -4.95 -11.48 11.98
CA PRO A 210 -5.31 -12.66 12.76
C PRO A 210 -4.14 -13.30 13.52
N GLN A 211 -2.91 -13.09 13.03
CA GLN A 211 -1.70 -13.66 13.64
C GLN A 211 -0.85 -12.63 14.39
N MET A 212 -0.86 -11.37 13.94
CA MET A 212 -0.03 -10.30 14.53
C MET A 212 -0.77 -9.49 15.59
N GLY A 213 -2.10 -9.66 15.67
CA GLY A 213 -2.96 -8.88 16.54
C GLY A 213 -3.28 -7.49 15.99
N LYS A 214 -3.68 -6.60 16.89
CA LYS A 214 -4.05 -5.21 16.56
C LYS A 214 -2.83 -4.31 16.52
N GLY A 215 -2.75 -3.47 15.49
CA GLY A 215 -1.80 -2.36 15.37
C GLY A 215 -2.52 -1.08 14.97
N CYS A 216 -2.08 0.07 15.48
CA CYS A 216 -2.61 1.37 15.11
C CYS A 216 -1.64 2.08 14.18
N LEU A 217 -2.13 2.60 13.06
CA LEU A 217 -1.29 3.31 12.10
C LEU A 217 -0.67 4.55 12.76
N THR A 218 0.62 4.65 12.62
CA THR A 218 1.43 5.72 13.20
C THR A 218 2.33 6.30 12.12
N VAL A 219 2.26 7.61 11.94
CA VAL A 219 3.20 8.32 11.05
C VAL A 219 4.57 8.33 11.72
N MET A 220 5.57 7.84 11.00
CA MET A 220 6.93 7.74 11.51
C MET A 220 7.68 9.07 11.33
N GLY A 221 8.23 9.58 12.44
CA GLY A 221 8.91 10.89 12.47
C GLY A 221 10.39 10.84 12.11
N GLU A 222 11.01 9.67 12.17
CA GLU A 222 12.46 9.50 12.12
C GLU A 222 12.86 8.34 11.21
N ASP A 223 14.14 8.21 10.95
CA ASP A 223 14.77 7.15 10.18
C ASP A 223 14.39 7.09 8.68
N GLN A 224 14.69 5.95 8.09
CA GLN A 224 14.54 5.69 6.65
C GLN A 224 13.08 5.66 6.19
N ILE A 225 12.15 5.49 7.13
CA ILE A 225 10.70 5.46 6.87
C ILE A 225 9.98 6.72 7.34
N LYS A 226 10.72 7.82 7.48
CA LYS A 226 10.13 9.11 7.86
C LYS A 226 8.96 9.48 6.96
N GLY A 227 7.81 9.75 7.57
CA GLY A 227 6.56 10.07 6.89
C GLY A 227 5.74 8.85 6.49
N MET A 228 6.30 7.64 6.44
CA MET A 228 5.52 6.43 6.19
C MET A 228 4.64 6.07 7.39
N LEU A 229 3.62 5.25 7.16
CA LEU A 229 2.72 4.77 8.22
C LEU A 229 3.11 3.35 8.60
N GLU A 230 3.32 3.12 9.90
CA GLU A 230 3.61 1.80 10.47
C GLU A 230 2.51 1.37 11.45
N PRO A 231 2.06 0.11 11.43
CA PRO A 231 1.14 -0.42 12.44
C PRO A 231 1.87 -0.68 13.76
N ARG A 232 1.67 0.18 14.75
CA ARG A 232 2.28 0.06 16.09
C ARG A 232 1.32 -0.61 17.07
N ARG A 233 1.83 -1.53 17.90
CA ARG A 233 1.00 -2.23 18.90
C ARG A 233 0.47 -1.32 20.00
N ASN A 234 1.21 -0.27 20.34
CA ASN A 234 0.78 0.70 21.34
C ASN A 234 -0.14 1.76 20.71
N CYS A 235 -1.44 1.48 20.69
CA CYS A 235 -2.43 2.38 20.11
C CYS A 235 -2.59 3.71 20.85
N ALA A 236 -2.11 3.82 22.09
CA ALA A 236 -2.10 5.11 22.79
C ALA A 236 -1.13 6.11 22.15
N GLN A 237 -0.11 5.61 21.45
CA GLN A 237 0.86 6.39 20.68
C GLN A 237 0.54 6.43 19.19
N GLY A 238 -0.55 5.78 18.75
CA GLY A 238 -1.00 5.80 17.35
C GLY A 238 -1.37 7.20 16.92
N THR A 239 -1.13 7.51 15.66
CA THR A 239 -1.52 8.80 15.09
C THR A 239 -3.03 8.93 15.05
N LEU A 240 -3.54 10.08 15.50
CA LEU A 240 -4.92 10.48 15.28
C LEU A 240 -5.02 11.22 13.96
N PHE A 241 -6.06 10.92 13.22
CA PHE A 241 -6.31 11.50 11.91
C PHE A 241 -7.61 12.31 11.95
N ARG A 242 -7.59 13.51 11.42
CA ARG A 242 -8.80 14.20 10.99
C ARG A 242 -9.13 13.71 9.60
N VAL A 243 -10.36 13.28 9.39
CA VAL A 243 -10.83 12.77 8.10
C VAL A 243 -11.75 13.82 7.50
N GLU A 244 -11.30 14.51 6.47
CA GLU A 244 -12.00 15.66 5.88
C GLU A 244 -12.56 15.32 4.49
N PRO A 245 -13.84 15.64 4.22
CA PRO A 245 -14.45 15.43 2.91
C PRO A 245 -13.74 16.25 1.81
N ALA A 246 -13.43 15.61 0.67
CA ALA A 246 -12.79 16.23 -0.47
C ALA A 246 -13.22 15.59 -1.79
N ALA A 247 -13.99 16.28 -2.59
CA ALA A 247 -14.39 15.87 -3.96
C ALA A 247 -14.90 14.42 -4.07
N GLY A 248 -15.82 14.02 -3.17
CA GLY A 248 -16.42 12.67 -3.16
C GLY A 248 -15.54 11.58 -2.52
N ALA A 249 -14.43 11.97 -1.92
CA ALA A 249 -13.50 11.15 -1.16
C ALA A 249 -13.14 11.87 0.15
N PHE A 250 -12.08 11.45 0.82
CA PHE A 250 -11.59 12.04 2.07
C PHE A 250 -10.10 12.29 2.00
N LEU A 251 -9.65 13.36 2.67
CA LEU A 251 -8.26 13.59 3.04
C LEU A 251 -8.03 13.05 4.45
N LEU A 252 -6.86 12.46 4.67
CA LEU A 252 -6.42 11.96 5.97
C LEU A 252 -5.33 12.89 6.50
N HIS A 253 -5.65 13.67 7.54
CA HIS A 253 -4.72 14.63 8.15
C HIS A 253 -4.21 14.09 9.48
N PRO A 254 -2.93 13.75 9.62
CA PRO A 254 -2.31 13.52 10.92
C PRO A 254 -2.43 14.79 11.79
N VAL A 255 -3.01 14.66 12.96
CA VAL A 255 -3.28 15.83 13.85
C VAL A 255 -1.99 16.52 14.29
N THR A 256 -0.89 15.75 14.37
CA THR A 256 0.40 16.23 14.88
C THR A 256 1.17 17.13 13.92
N SER A 257 0.89 17.08 12.64
CA SER A 257 1.71 17.74 11.62
C SER A 257 0.97 18.75 10.73
N GLY A 258 -0.37 18.64 10.66
CA GLY A 258 -1.17 19.43 9.71
C GLY A 258 -0.86 19.12 8.24
N ARG A 259 -0.23 17.99 7.97
CA ARG A 259 0.07 17.47 6.62
C ARG A 259 -1.05 16.52 6.17
N CYS A 260 -0.91 15.94 4.98
CA CYS A 260 -1.84 14.96 4.44
C CYS A 260 -1.14 13.62 4.25
N ILE A 261 -1.90 12.54 4.32
CA ILE A 261 -1.44 11.26 3.80
C ILE A 261 -1.71 11.24 2.29
N GLY A 262 -0.73 10.80 1.52
CA GLY A 262 -0.82 10.56 0.09
C GLY A 262 -0.12 9.25 -0.29
N ILE A 263 -0.20 8.89 -1.57
CA ILE A 263 0.61 7.80 -2.13
C ILE A 263 1.89 8.42 -2.70
N VAL A 264 3.04 7.89 -2.29
CA VAL A 264 4.36 8.41 -2.64
C VAL A 264 4.48 8.68 -4.15
N ASP A 265 5.00 9.87 -4.50
CA ASP A 265 5.26 10.29 -5.88
C ASP A 265 4.04 10.18 -6.83
N ASP A 266 2.80 10.24 -6.30
CA ASP A 266 1.56 10.04 -7.05
C ASP A 266 1.53 8.71 -7.82
N ASP A 267 2.21 7.69 -7.28
CA ASP A 267 2.39 6.38 -7.90
C ASP A 267 1.11 5.54 -7.83
N THR A 268 0.68 5.04 -8.97
CA THR A 268 -0.52 4.18 -9.09
C THR A 268 -0.20 2.69 -9.10
N THR A 269 1.07 2.31 -8.98
CA THR A 269 1.49 0.92 -9.04
C THR A 269 1.23 0.17 -7.74
N VAL A 270 1.06 -1.13 -7.84
CA VAL A 270 0.91 -2.04 -6.71
C VAL A 270 2.17 -1.98 -5.83
N GLY A 271 1.98 -1.85 -4.53
CA GLY A 271 3.06 -1.76 -3.54
C GLY A 271 3.55 -0.34 -3.25
N ALA A 272 2.97 0.70 -3.90
CA ALA A 272 3.33 2.07 -3.57
C ALA A 272 2.94 2.41 -2.12
N GLU A 273 3.85 3.07 -1.42
CA GLU A 273 3.73 3.37 0.00
C GLU A 273 2.81 4.58 0.23
N ALA A 274 2.06 4.53 1.34
CA ALA A 274 1.38 5.71 1.85
C ALA A 274 2.36 6.53 2.72
N ILE A 275 2.42 7.81 2.46
CA ILE A 275 3.38 8.73 3.09
C ILE A 275 2.70 10.02 3.53
N GLU A 276 3.21 10.61 4.60
CA GLU A 276 2.84 11.96 5.02
C GLU A 276 3.55 12.99 4.16
N GLU A 277 2.79 13.88 3.54
CA GLU A 277 3.32 14.90 2.65
C GLU A 277 2.58 16.23 2.79
N ARG A 278 3.01 17.26 2.04
CA ARG A 278 2.31 18.54 2.03
C ARG A 278 0.91 18.37 1.44
N CYS A 279 -0.11 18.93 2.10
CA CYS A 279 -1.46 18.93 1.56
C CYS A 279 -1.54 19.77 0.28
N THR A 280 -1.93 19.12 -0.80
CA THR A 280 -2.19 19.74 -2.11
C THR A 280 -3.63 19.52 -2.55
N GLY A 281 -4.32 18.54 -1.94
CA GLY A 281 -5.65 18.07 -2.37
C GLY A 281 -5.61 17.32 -3.70
N ALA A 282 -4.42 16.91 -4.14
CA ALA A 282 -4.23 16.13 -5.36
C ALA A 282 -4.87 14.74 -5.26
N GLY A 283 -4.88 14.01 -6.36
CA GLY A 283 -5.59 12.74 -6.47
C GLY A 283 -5.06 11.63 -5.57
N ASP A 284 -3.75 11.60 -5.39
CA ASP A 284 -3.00 10.68 -4.54
C ASP A 284 -3.29 10.83 -3.04
N GLN A 285 -3.75 12.03 -2.61
CA GLN A 285 -4.12 12.33 -1.23
C GLN A 285 -5.58 12.06 -0.91
N ARG A 286 -6.38 11.64 -1.89
CA ARG A 286 -7.80 11.35 -1.71
C ARG A 286 -8.05 9.88 -1.53
N PHE A 287 -8.82 9.53 -0.51
CA PHE A 287 -9.13 8.15 -0.15
C PHE A 287 -10.63 7.92 -0.10
N LEU A 288 -11.07 6.81 -0.67
CA LEU A 288 -12.42 6.29 -0.48
C LEU A 288 -12.42 5.49 0.82
N VAL A 289 -13.28 5.86 1.75
CA VAL A 289 -13.54 5.10 2.98
C VAL A 289 -14.92 4.48 2.83
N ARG A 290 -15.01 3.15 2.87
CA ARG A 290 -16.25 2.40 2.65
C ARG A 290 -16.40 1.34 3.73
N ALA A 291 -17.60 1.19 4.26
CA ALA A 291 -17.91 0.09 5.15
C ALA A 291 -17.61 -1.25 4.46
N GLU A 292 -17.03 -2.19 5.19
CA GLU A 292 -16.94 -3.57 4.73
C GLU A 292 -18.34 -4.16 4.65
N ALA A 293 -18.66 -4.84 3.54
CA ALA A 293 -19.90 -5.60 3.46
C ALA A 293 -19.89 -6.69 4.56
N THR A 294 -20.88 -6.69 5.40
CA THR A 294 -21.13 -7.80 6.36
C THR A 294 -21.55 -9.01 5.55
N GLU A 295 -20.70 -10.05 5.47
CA GLU A 295 -21.10 -11.36 4.97
C GLU A 295 -22.06 -12.06 5.95
#